data_587048466eee4591e7ded305e5386edd
#
_entry.id   587048466eee4591e7ded305e5386edd
#
_cell.length_a   1.000
_cell.length_b   1.000
_cell.length_c   1.000
_cell.angle_alpha   90.00
_cell.angle_beta   90.00
_cell.angle_gamma   90.00
#
_symmetry.space_group_name_H-M   'P 1'
#
loop_
_entity.id
_entity.type
_entity.pdbx_description
1 polymer ?
#
loop_
_entity_poly.entity_id
_entity_poly.type
_entity_poly.pdbx_seq_one_letter_code
_entity_poly.pdbx_strand_id
1 'polypeptide(L)'
;MAELKEKKEVKPTYTPSRNACKLCAPLGASLVFKGIEGCIPLIHGSQGCATYIRRYMISHYKEPVDIASSSFSEHTTIYGGSRNFIISIDNIRSQYNPKVIGIASTCLSETIGEDIGGHIFNYREAKAGEELPEFIHTSTPSYCGSHAEGFHNTVLAVMKTIAKHSERGEHLSILPGMVSPADIRYLKEIMEDYGVKATVFPDYSTTLDNVYTAEYELIPTGGTPIEEIEAMGDSCGVIEFGERFNKNYKNSSAQGQIPTAGEWLEAECGVENLAMPIPIGIEATDRFMDAVSKIYAKPMPHKYEMERGRLIDAYVDAHKYLFGKKAVIYGEADFVNALSNWCREIGVEPYPCKDTDFESIKDSLDKIAPDLMIGSSKGYYIARERKIPLIRVGFPIHDRFGASRMHHIGYRGTQELFDRVVNALIEYKQENSPVGYKYI
;
A
#
# COMPACT_ATOMS: atom_id res chain seq x y z
N MET A 1 -28.45 -34.38 34.79
CA MET A 1 -28.07 -32.98 34.75
C MET A 1 -26.93 -32.84 33.75
N ALA A 2 -27.24 -32.34 32.54
CA ALA A 2 -26.23 -32.14 31.49
C ALA A 2 -25.70 -30.70 31.63
N GLU A 3 -24.41 -30.57 31.88
CA GLU A 3 -23.71 -29.28 31.88
C GLU A 3 -23.82 -28.63 30.51
N LEU A 4 -24.50 -27.51 30.45
CA LEU A 4 -24.48 -26.59 29.32
C LEU A 4 -23.07 -25.96 29.23
N LYS A 5 -22.25 -26.46 28.32
CA LYS A 5 -21.01 -25.79 27.95
C LYS A 5 -21.34 -24.41 27.38
N GLU A 6 -20.96 -23.36 28.10
CA GLU A 6 -20.98 -21.98 27.59
C GLU A 6 -20.24 -21.94 26.24
N LYS A 7 -20.98 -21.64 25.19
CA LYS A 7 -20.37 -21.28 23.91
C LYS A 7 -19.64 -19.96 24.11
N LYS A 8 -18.29 -20.00 24.10
CA LYS A 8 -17.48 -18.78 23.95
C LYS A 8 -17.94 -18.08 22.69
N GLU A 9 -18.60 -16.93 22.84
CA GLU A 9 -18.88 -16.02 21.73
C GLU A 9 -17.53 -15.65 21.08
N VAL A 10 -17.34 -16.11 19.86
CA VAL A 10 -16.22 -15.66 19.01
C VAL A 10 -16.59 -14.22 18.63
N LYS A 11 -15.94 -13.24 19.27
CA LYS A 11 -16.08 -11.83 18.88
C LYS A 11 -15.69 -11.72 17.40
N PRO A 12 -16.55 -11.11 16.56
CA PRO A 12 -16.21 -10.92 15.16
C PRO A 12 -14.93 -10.10 15.06
N THR A 13 -13.98 -10.55 14.25
CA THR A 13 -12.67 -9.89 14.03
C THR A 13 -12.78 -8.56 13.29
N TYR A 14 -13.99 -8.17 12.89
CA TYR A 14 -14.28 -6.97 12.11
C TYR A 14 -15.53 -6.26 12.63
N THR A 15 -15.41 -4.98 12.95
CA THR A 15 -16.51 -4.11 13.34
C THR A 15 -16.68 -2.98 12.33
N PRO A 16 -17.61 -3.08 11.36
CA PRO A 16 -17.74 -2.12 10.26
C PRO A 16 -18.01 -0.67 10.69
N SER A 17 -18.65 -0.49 11.84
CA SER A 17 -19.08 0.82 12.34
C SER A 17 -17.95 1.67 12.93
N ARG A 18 -16.74 1.11 13.15
CA ARG A 18 -15.63 1.76 13.86
C ARG A 18 -14.29 1.57 13.16
N ASN A 19 -14.35 1.38 11.86
CA ASN A 19 -13.20 1.13 11.03
C ASN A 19 -12.28 2.35 10.95
N ALA A 20 -11.25 2.34 11.72
CA ALA A 20 -10.35 3.47 11.81
C ALA A 20 -9.02 3.27 11.11
N CYS A 21 -8.47 2.07 11.15
CA CYS A 21 -7.22 1.74 10.49
C CYS A 21 -7.44 1.20 9.07
N LYS A 22 -8.65 0.72 8.79
CA LYS A 22 -9.02 0.12 7.50
C LYS A 22 -9.80 1.11 6.63
N LEU A 23 -9.51 1.15 5.36
CA LEU A 23 -10.28 1.83 4.31
C LEU A 23 -10.85 0.78 3.36
N CYS A 24 -11.74 1.21 2.47
CA CYS A 24 -12.40 0.30 1.53
C CYS A 24 -11.41 -0.35 0.56
N ALA A 25 -11.62 -1.63 0.23
CA ALA A 25 -10.78 -2.39 -0.68
C ALA A 25 -10.63 -1.76 -2.08
N PRO A 26 -11.68 -1.16 -2.71
CA PRO A 26 -11.54 -0.48 -4.00
C PRO A 26 -10.56 0.71 -3.99
N LEU A 27 -10.25 1.28 -2.82
CA LEU A 27 -9.24 2.34 -2.72
C LEU A 27 -7.84 1.78 -3.02
N GLY A 28 -7.51 0.61 -2.46
CA GLY A 28 -6.24 -0.05 -2.76
C GLY A 28 -6.12 -0.42 -4.23
N ALA A 29 -7.21 -0.91 -4.84
CA ALA A 29 -7.26 -1.15 -6.28
C ALA A 29 -7.01 0.12 -7.09
N SER A 30 -7.66 1.23 -6.72
CA SER A 30 -7.46 2.52 -7.38
C SER A 30 -6.01 3.00 -7.31
N LEU A 31 -5.33 2.75 -6.19
CA LEU A 31 -3.93 3.08 -6.03
C LEU A 31 -3.03 2.28 -6.99
N VAL A 32 -3.27 0.97 -7.12
CA VAL A 32 -2.55 0.12 -8.09
C VAL A 32 -2.79 0.59 -9.52
N PHE A 33 -4.03 0.86 -9.88
CA PHE A 33 -4.38 1.34 -11.23
C PHE A 33 -3.73 2.69 -11.57
N LYS A 34 -3.56 3.57 -10.58
CA LYS A 34 -2.77 4.81 -10.79
C LYS A 34 -1.28 4.56 -10.96
N GLY A 35 -0.79 3.36 -10.65
CA GLY A 35 0.57 2.91 -10.90
C GLY A 35 0.79 2.28 -12.28
N ILE A 36 -0.23 2.23 -13.15
CA ILE A 36 -0.13 1.74 -14.53
C ILE A 36 -0.17 2.93 -15.48
N GLU A 37 0.73 2.99 -16.45
CA GLU A 37 0.77 4.05 -17.45
C GLU A 37 -0.53 4.12 -18.26
N GLY A 38 -1.10 5.31 -18.37
CA GLY A 38 -2.31 5.53 -19.17
C GLY A 38 -3.58 4.89 -18.63
N CYS A 39 -3.62 4.49 -17.34
CA CYS A 39 -4.76 3.81 -16.74
C CYS A 39 -5.75 4.77 -16.09
N ILE A 40 -7.05 4.52 -16.30
CA ILE A 40 -8.15 5.15 -15.58
C ILE A 40 -8.85 4.11 -14.70
N PRO A 41 -8.92 4.34 -13.37
CA PRO A 41 -9.71 3.50 -12.47
C PRO A 41 -11.22 3.72 -12.69
N LEU A 42 -11.98 2.63 -12.81
CA LEU A 42 -13.44 2.60 -12.81
C LEU A 42 -13.96 1.87 -11.58
N ILE A 43 -14.68 2.56 -10.72
CA ILE A 43 -15.41 1.94 -9.61
C ILE A 43 -16.77 1.48 -10.11
N HIS A 44 -16.92 0.17 -10.23
CA HIS A 44 -18.19 -0.44 -10.64
C HIS A 44 -19.14 -0.57 -9.45
N GLY A 45 -20.00 0.44 -9.31
CA GLY A 45 -20.89 0.60 -8.18
C GLY A 45 -21.44 2.01 -8.04
N SER A 46 -21.78 2.39 -6.79
CA SER A 46 -22.32 3.71 -6.48
C SER A 46 -21.28 4.82 -6.64
N GLN A 47 -21.71 5.98 -7.16
CA GLN A 47 -20.87 7.17 -7.27
C GLN A 47 -20.34 7.67 -5.92
N GLY A 48 -21.02 7.39 -4.82
CA GLY A 48 -20.56 7.70 -3.46
C GLY A 48 -19.23 7.02 -3.13
N CYS A 49 -19.05 5.75 -3.54
CA CYS A 49 -17.81 5.01 -3.35
C CYS A 49 -16.64 5.69 -4.06
N ALA A 50 -16.80 6.04 -5.35
CA ALA A 50 -15.76 6.73 -6.12
C ALA A 50 -15.43 8.10 -5.50
N THR A 51 -16.44 8.86 -5.07
CA THR A 51 -16.25 10.18 -4.44
C THR A 51 -15.44 10.08 -3.15
N TYR A 52 -15.72 9.11 -2.27
CA TYR A 52 -14.96 8.93 -1.04
C TYR A 52 -13.53 8.46 -1.28
N ILE A 53 -13.32 7.52 -2.20
CA ILE A 53 -11.97 7.06 -2.58
C ILE A 53 -11.15 8.23 -3.10
N ARG A 54 -11.70 8.99 -4.05
CA ARG A 54 -11.07 10.20 -4.60
C ARG A 54 -10.71 11.20 -3.51
N ARG A 55 -11.63 11.48 -2.58
CA ARG A 55 -11.37 12.39 -1.46
C ARG A 55 -10.20 11.94 -0.59
N TYR A 56 -10.10 10.66 -0.25
CA TYR A 56 -9.01 10.14 0.57
C TYR A 56 -7.67 10.23 -0.15
N MET A 57 -7.61 9.88 -1.43
CA MET A 57 -6.39 9.97 -2.23
C MET A 57 -5.94 11.43 -2.38
N ILE A 58 -6.83 12.34 -2.79
CA ILE A 58 -6.51 13.77 -2.93
C ILE A 58 -6.03 14.36 -1.60
N SER A 59 -6.66 14.02 -0.49
CA SER A 59 -6.27 14.59 0.79
C SER A 59 -4.93 14.06 1.33
N HIS A 60 -4.49 12.87 0.90
CA HIS A 60 -3.19 12.32 1.23
C HIS A 60 -2.08 12.81 0.30
N TYR A 61 -2.25 12.61 -1.01
CA TYR A 61 -1.24 12.91 -2.01
C TYR A 61 -1.16 14.39 -2.39
N LYS A 62 -2.26 15.13 -2.25
CA LYS A 62 -2.43 16.53 -2.69
C LYS A 62 -2.39 16.70 -4.20
N GLU A 63 -2.63 15.61 -4.93
CA GLU A 63 -2.71 15.58 -6.38
C GLU A 63 -4.16 15.44 -6.86
N PRO A 64 -4.51 15.94 -8.05
CA PRO A 64 -5.75 15.59 -8.71
C PRO A 64 -5.80 14.10 -8.99
N VAL A 65 -6.88 13.44 -8.60
CA VAL A 65 -7.06 11.99 -8.84
C VAL A 65 -8.37 11.77 -9.54
N ASP A 66 -8.33 11.43 -10.82
CA ASP A 66 -9.53 11.05 -11.55
C ASP A 66 -9.82 9.57 -11.40
N ILE A 67 -11.07 9.29 -10.99
CA ILE A 67 -11.64 7.97 -10.80
C ILE A 67 -13.05 8.01 -11.37
N ALA A 68 -13.35 7.14 -12.31
CA ALA A 68 -14.66 7.00 -12.91
C ALA A 68 -15.60 6.14 -12.04
N SER A 69 -16.90 6.27 -12.26
CA SER A 69 -17.92 5.45 -11.60
C SER A 69 -18.98 5.01 -12.60
N SER A 70 -19.45 3.77 -12.48
CA SER A 70 -20.63 3.29 -13.21
C SER A 70 -21.95 3.80 -12.65
N SER A 71 -21.91 4.57 -11.56
CA SER A 71 -23.03 5.35 -11.02
C SER A 71 -24.31 4.55 -10.77
N PHE A 72 -24.21 3.47 -9.99
CA PHE A 72 -25.37 2.67 -9.61
C PHE A 72 -26.45 3.50 -8.91
N SER A 73 -27.68 3.33 -9.39
CA SER A 73 -28.93 3.84 -8.81
C SER A 73 -29.75 2.71 -8.18
N GLU A 74 -30.87 3.02 -7.57
CA GLU A 74 -31.83 2.03 -7.09
C GLU A 74 -32.27 1.07 -8.19
N HIS A 75 -32.56 1.62 -9.39
CA HIS A 75 -32.92 0.84 -10.57
C HIS A 75 -31.81 -0.17 -10.95
N THR A 76 -30.56 0.28 -10.98
CA THR A 76 -29.40 -0.58 -11.27
C THR A 76 -29.25 -1.69 -10.25
N THR A 77 -29.53 -1.41 -8.97
CA THR A 77 -29.45 -2.38 -7.89
C THR A 77 -30.47 -3.52 -8.05
N ILE A 78 -31.62 -3.25 -8.69
CA ILE A 78 -32.69 -4.24 -8.90
C ILE A 78 -32.50 -5.00 -10.21
N TYR A 79 -32.13 -4.30 -11.28
CA TYR A 79 -32.13 -4.85 -12.65
C TYR A 79 -30.73 -5.15 -13.21
N GLY A 80 -29.67 -4.92 -12.43
CA GLY A 80 -28.28 -5.14 -12.83
C GLY A 80 -27.61 -3.91 -13.46
N GLY A 81 -26.28 -3.93 -13.47
CA GLY A 81 -25.41 -2.81 -13.83
C GLY A 81 -24.86 -2.83 -15.27
N SER A 82 -25.21 -3.81 -16.08
CA SER A 82 -24.65 -4.01 -17.42
C SER A 82 -24.74 -2.76 -18.30
N ARG A 83 -25.91 -2.10 -18.33
CA ARG A 83 -26.10 -0.86 -19.11
C ARG A 83 -25.19 0.28 -18.60
N ASN A 84 -25.11 0.43 -17.29
CA ASN A 84 -24.28 1.46 -16.65
C ASN A 84 -22.80 1.18 -16.93
N PHE A 85 -22.40 -0.10 -16.92
CA PHE A 85 -21.06 -0.52 -17.27
C PHE A 85 -20.67 -0.06 -18.69
N ILE A 86 -21.46 -0.42 -19.70
CA ILE A 86 -21.24 -0.05 -21.10
C ILE A 86 -21.12 1.48 -21.25
N ILE A 87 -22.08 2.23 -20.71
CA ILE A 87 -22.09 3.70 -20.78
C ILE A 87 -20.83 4.27 -20.12
N SER A 88 -20.41 3.73 -18.98
CA SER A 88 -19.22 4.22 -18.28
C SER A 88 -17.94 3.97 -19.09
N ILE A 89 -17.80 2.80 -19.73
CA ILE A 89 -16.66 2.50 -20.59
C ILE A 89 -16.64 3.44 -21.82
N ASP A 90 -17.77 3.62 -22.51
CA ASP A 90 -17.85 4.53 -23.66
C ASP A 90 -17.48 5.97 -23.27
N ASN A 91 -17.95 6.44 -22.11
CA ASN A 91 -17.62 7.78 -21.61
C ASN A 91 -16.12 7.91 -21.27
N ILE A 92 -15.53 6.90 -20.61
CA ILE A 92 -14.10 6.90 -20.30
C ILE A 92 -13.27 6.92 -21.58
N ARG A 93 -13.60 6.08 -22.57
CA ARG A 93 -12.91 6.05 -23.85
C ARG A 93 -12.97 7.40 -24.57
N SER A 94 -14.16 8.01 -24.63
CA SER A 94 -14.33 9.28 -25.34
C SER A 94 -13.66 10.47 -24.63
N GLN A 95 -13.59 10.45 -23.30
CA GLN A 95 -13.08 11.57 -22.51
C GLN A 95 -11.57 11.48 -22.27
N TYR A 96 -11.03 10.29 -22.01
CA TYR A 96 -9.66 10.08 -21.56
C TYR A 96 -8.78 9.38 -22.60
N ASN A 97 -9.36 8.61 -23.51
CA ASN A 97 -8.63 7.75 -24.45
C ASN A 97 -7.52 6.94 -23.73
N PRO A 98 -7.86 6.15 -22.69
CA PRO A 98 -6.87 5.46 -21.86
C PRO A 98 -6.27 4.24 -22.57
N LYS A 99 -5.05 3.86 -22.18
CA LYS A 99 -4.43 2.58 -22.57
C LYS A 99 -5.08 1.42 -21.81
N VAL A 100 -5.45 1.65 -20.54
CA VAL A 100 -6.00 0.65 -19.63
C VAL A 100 -7.22 1.21 -18.89
N ILE A 101 -8.23 0.39 -18.70
CA ILE A 101 -9.33 0.67 -17.77
C ILE A 101 -9.27 -0.38 -16.64
N GLY A 102 -8.89 0.08 -15.44
CA GLY A 102 -8.83 -0.75 -14.25
C GLY A 102 -10.18 -0.76 -13.52
N ILE A 103 -10.86 -1.90 -13.46
CA ILE A 103 -12.21 -2.02 -12.92
C ILE A 103 -12.18 -2.66 -11.54
N ALA A 104 -12.61 -1.92 -10.54
CA ALA A 104 -12.75 -2.40 -9.17
C ALA A 104 -14.25 -2.55 -8.82
N SER A 105 -14.63 -3.73 -8.34
CA SER A 105 -15.99 -3.94 -7.83
C SER A 105 -16.21 -3.23 -6.49
N THR A 106 -17.47 -3.11 -6.09
CA THR A 106 -17.86 -2.57 -4.78
C THR A 106 -18.65 -3.60 -3.98
N CYS A 107 -18.87 -3.34 -2.68
CA CYS A 107 -19.75 -4.17 -1.88
C CYS A 107 -21.13 -4.36 -2.51
N LEU A 108 -21.65 -3.31 -3.15
CA LEU A 108 -22.97 -3.35 -3.79
C LEU A 108 -22.96 -4.24 -5.03
N SER A 109 -22.03 -4.02 -5.97
CA SER A 109 -21.95 -4.84 -7.18
C SER A 109 -21.71 -6.32 -6.90
N GLU A 110 -20.86 -6.63 -5.93
CA GLU A 110 -20.63 -8.01 -5.49
C GLU A 110 -21.87 -8.64 -4.82
N THR A 111 -22.60 -7.86 -4.00
CA THR A 111 -23.78 -8.36 -3.31
C THR A 111 -24.93 -8.68 -4.27
N ILE A 112 -25.11 -7.89 -5.32
CA ILE A 112 -26.12 -8.15 -6.34
C ILE A 112 -25.67 -9.17 -7.41
N GLY A 113 -24.43 -9.64 -7.35
CA GLY A 113 -23.92 -10.70 -8.22
C GLY A 113 -23.57 -10.24 -9.65
N GLU A 114 -23.02 -9.01 -9.80
CA GLU A 114 -22.57 -8.51 -11.11
C GLU A 114 -21.46 -9.38 -11.70
N ASP A 115 -21.68 -9.84 -12.92
CA ASP A 115 -20.67 -10.57 -13.70
C ASP A 115 -19.85 -9.59 -14.55
N ILE A 116 -18.86 -8.93 -13.92
CA ILE A 116 -18.00 -7.96 -14.60
C ILE A 116 -17.20 -8.63 -15.74
N GLY A 117 -16.76 -9.87 -15.55
CA GLY A 117 -16.06 -10.62 -16.59
C GLY A 117 -16.91 -10.82 -17.84
N GLY A 118 -18.16 -11.23 -17.64
CA GLY A 118 -19.15 -11.32 -18.72
C GLY A 118 -19.47 -9.98 -19.37
N HIS A 119 -19.54 -8.90 -18.61
CA HIS A 119 -19.73 -7.55 -19.16
C HIS A 119 -18.56 -7.11 -20.04
N ILE A 120 -17.31 -7.37 -19.65
CA ILE A 120 -16.12 -7.10 -20.45
C ILE A 120 -16.15 -7.91 -21.74
N PHE A 121 -16.43 -9.23 -21.64
CA PHE A 121 -16.53 -10.10 -22.80
C PHE A 121 -17.56 -9.58 -23.80
N ASN A 122 -18.79 -9.33 -23.34
CA ASN A 122 -19.87 -8.82 -24.20
C ASN A 122 -19.55 -7.46 -24.84
N TYR A 123 -18.83 -6.59 -24.09
CA TYR A 123 -18.40 -5.30 -24.61
C TYR A 123 -17.37 -5.46 -25.75
N ARG A 124 -16.38 -6.34 -25.55
CA ARG A 124 -15.37 -6.65 -26.60
C ARG A 124 -16.01 -7.23 -27.85
N GLU A 125 -16.96 -8.14 -27.72
CA GLU A 125 -17.71 -8.72 -28.84
C GLU A 125 -18.53 -7.65 -29.59
N ALA A 126 -19.24 -6.78 -28.86
CA ALA A 126 -20.04 -5.72 -29.44
C ALA A 126 -19.21 -4.64 -30.17
N LYS A 127 -17.94 -4.51 -29.83
CA LYS A 127 -16.97 -3.55 -30.39
C LYS A 127 -15.88 -4.23 -31.21
N ALA A 128 -16.14 -5.45 -31.70
CA ALA A 128 -15.17 -6.19 -32.51
C ALA A 128 -14.71 -5.38 -33.73
N GLY A 129 -13.39 -5.22 -33.86
CA GLY A 129 -12.77 -4.42 -34.94
C GLY A 129 -12.46 -2.97 -34.56
N GLU A 130 -12.87 -2.50 -33.38
CA GLU A 130 -12.38 -1.24 -32.80
C GLU A 130 -11.09 -1.48 -31.99
N GLU A 131 -10.20 -0.49 -31.92
CA GLU A 131 -9.10 -0.49 -30.97
C GLU A 131 -9.66 -0.22 -29.58
N LEU A 132 -9.43 -1.16 -28.66
CA LEU A 132 -9.95 -1.12 -27.29
C LEU A 132 -8.80 -1.02 -26.28
N PRO A 133 -9.01 -0.29 -25.16
CA PRO A 133 -8.06 -0.35 -24.05
C PRO A 133 -8.01 -1.75 -23.45
N GLU A 134 -6.92 -2.07 -22.74
CA GLU A 134 -6.91 -3.25 -21.91
C GLU A 134 -7.85 -3.10 -20.72
N PHE A 135 -8.56 -4.18 -20.38
CA PHE A 135 -9.48 -4.24 -19.25
C PHE A 135 -8.90 -5.15 -18.17
N ILE A 136 -8.71 -4.60 -16.98
CA ILE A 136 -8.26 -5.34 -15.80
C ILE A 136 -9.36 -5.29 -14.77
N HIS A 137 -9.81 -6.42 -14.29
CA HIS A 137 -10.87 -6.51 -13.29
C HIS A 137 -10.35 -7.14 -12.00
N THR A 138 -10.74 -6.53 -10.87
CA THR A 138 -10.48 -7.06 -9.54
C THR A 138 -11.74 -7.00 -8.68
N SER A 139 -12.02 -8.08 -7.95
CA SER A 139 -13.10 -8.13 -6.95
C SER A 139 -12.61 -7.52 -5.64
N THR A 140 -13.28 -6.47 -5.20
CA THR A 140 -12.85 -5.66 -4.05
C THR A 140 -13.98 -5.34 -3.05
N PRO A 141 -14.77 -6.32 -2.59
CA PRO A 141 -15.78 -6.07 -1.57
C PRO A 141 -15.11 -5.80 -0.21
N SER A 142 -15.46 -4.69 0.43
CA SER A 142 -14.83 -4.28 1.69
C SER A 142 -15.27 -5.09 2.91
N TYR A 143 -16.26 -5.95 2.76
CA TYR A 143 -16.62 -6.92 3.80
C TYR A 143 -15.69 -8.16 3.83
N CYS A 144 -14.87 -8.36 2.79
CA CYS A 144 -13.84 -9.42 2.73
C CYS A 144 -12.44 -8.91 3.05
N GLY A 145 -12.21 -7.60 3.08
CA GLY A 145 -10.87 -7.04 3.30
C GLY A 145 -10.85 -5.51 3.34
N SER A 146 -9.66 -4.97 3.55
CA SER A 146 -9.37 -3.53 3.57
C SER A 146 -8.73 -3.07 2.26
N HIS A 147 -8.33 -1.80 2.22
CA HIS A 147 -7.56 -1.24 1.10
C HIS A 147 -6.24 -1.99 0.84
N ALA A 148 -5.64 -2.58 1.87
CA ALA A 148 -4.42 -3.35 1.69
C ALA A 148 -4.69 -4.67 0.95
N GLU A 149 -5.75 -5.43 1.31
CA GLU A 149 -6.19 -6.59 0.52
C GLU A 149 -6.57 -6.19 -0.90
N GLY A 150 -7.30 -5.08 -1.05
CA GLY A 150 -7.65 -4.54 -2.36
C GLY A 150 -6.43 -4.21 -3.22
N PHE A 151 -5.37 -3.65 -2.61
CA PHE A 151 -4.10 -3.38 -3.28
C PHE A 151 -3.44 -4.68 -3.77
N HIS A 152 -3.17 -5.62 -2.89
CA HIS A 152 -2.47 -6.86 -3.24
C HIS A 152 -3.26 -7.74 -4.22
N ASN A 153 -4.59 -7.84 -4.04
CA ASN A 153 -5.45 -8.58 -4.97
C ASN A 153 -5.44 -7.94 -6.37
N THR A 154 -5.31 -6.62 -6.44
CA THR A 154 -5.25 -5.92 -7.73
C THR A 154 -3.89 -6.09 -8.39
N VAL A 155 -2.78 -6.05 -7.63
CA VAL A 155 -1.46 -6.39 -8.17
C VAL A 155 -1.48 -7.81 -8.78
N LEU A 156 -2.04 -8.78 -8.07
CA LEU A 156 -2.22 -10.13 -8.59
C LEU A 156 -3.12 -10.17 -9.85
N ALA A 157 -4.23 -9.43 -9.86
CA ALA A 157 -5.14 -9.38 -11.02
C ALA A 157 -4.44 -8.78 -12.25
N VAL A 158 -3.59 -7.76 -12.07
CA VAL A 158 -2.78 -7.19 -13.14
C VAL A 158 -1.78 -8.20 -13.67
N MET A 159 -1.04 -8.91 -12.80
CA MET A 159 -0.11 -9.96 -13.22
C MET A 159 -0.83 -11.04 -14.04
N LYS A 160 -1.96 -11.55 -13.54
CA LYS A 160 -2.76 -12.58 -14.25
C LYS A 160 -3.29 -12.14 -15.61
N THR A 161 -3.52 -10.83 -15.78
CA THR A 161 -4.13 -10.30 -17.01
C THR A 161 -3.06 -9.91 -18.03
N ILE A 162 -1.95 -9.34 -17.58
CA ILE A 162 -0.97 -8.69 -18.47
C ILE A 162 0.35 -9.45 -18.55
N ALA A 163 0.87 -10.02 -17.45
CA ALA A 163 2.19 -10.66 -17.47
C ALA A 163 2.23 -11.83 -18.47
N LYS A 164 3.29 -11.88 -19.26
CA LYS A 164 3.54 -12.92 -20.27
C LYS A 164 4.85 -13.63 -19.96
N HIS A 165 4.90 -14.90 -20.31
CA HIS A 165 6.14 -15.68 -20.21
C HIS A 165 6.56 -16.15 -21.60
N SER A 166 7.78 -15.80 -21.97
CA SER A 166 8.41 -16.22 -23.22
C SER A 166 9.84 -16.70 -22.97
N GLU A 167 10.78 -15.80 -22.80
CA GLU A 167 12.18 -16.09 -22.54
C GLU A 167 12.69 -15.29 -21.32
N ARG A 168 13.48 -15.94 -20.47
CA ARG A 168 14.05 -15.32 -19.27
C ARG A 168 14.92 -14.12 -19.61
N GLY A 169 14.55 -12.95 -19.12
CA GLY A 169 15.29 -11.71 -19.25
C GLY A 169 16.30 -11.48 -18.12
N GLU A 170 17.04 -10.38 -18.22
CA GLU A 170 18.03 -9.97 -17.21
C GLU A 170 17.51 -8.92 -16.24
N HIS A 171 16.27 -8.43 -16.41
CA HIS A 171 15.69 -7.40 -15.54
C HIS A 171 15.08 -8.01 -14.27
N LEU A 172 15.12 -7.23 -13.20
CA LEU A 172 14.51 -7.56 -11.92
C LEU A 172 13.11 -6.95 -11.84
N SER A 173 12.16 -7.67 -11.26
CA SER A 173 10.86 -7.12 -10.90
C SER A 173 10.80 -6.81 -9.40
N ILE A 174 10.28 -5.62 -9.04
CA ILE A 174 10.08 -5.21 -7.66
C ILE A 174 8.61 -4.93 -7.41
N LEU A 175 8.02 -5.63 -6.44
CA LEU A 175 6.67 -5.43 -5.93
C LEU A 175 6.77 -4.75 -4.55
N PRO A 176 6.74 -3.40 -4.50
CA PRO A 176 7.14 -2.65 -3.30
C PRO A 176 6.07 -2.62 -2.20
N GLY A 177 4.85 -3.14 -2.46
CA GLY A 177 3.72 -2.96 -1.56
C GLY A 177 3.24 -1.49 -1.50
N MET A 178 2.52 -1.14 -0.44
CA MET A 178 1.99 0.21 -0.25
C MET A 178 3.02 1.14 0.39
N VAL A 179 4.01 1.59 -0.37
CA VAL A 179 5.02 2.56 0.07
C VAL A 179 4.72 3.96 -0.50
N SER A 180 5.46 4.99 -0.08
CA SER A 180 5.25 6.35 -0.59
C SER A 180 5.75 6.52 -2.03
N PRO A 181 5.26 7.52 -2.78
CA PRO A 181 5.88 7.93 -4.05
C PRO A 181 7.39 8.18 -3.97
N ALA A 182 7.84 8.80 -2.88
CA ALA A 182 9.28 9.04 -2.65
C ALA A 182 10.05 7.73 -2.46
N ASP A 183 9.47 6.76 -1.75
CA ASP A 183 10.07 5.43 -1.57
C ASP A 183 10.22 4.69 -2.92
N ILE A 184 9.23 4.79 -3.81
CA ILE A 184 9.31 4.19 -5.15
C ILE A 184 10.44 4.84 -5.96
N ARG A 185 10.55 6.18 -5.93
CA ARG A 185 11.67 6.88 -6.59
C ARG A 185 13.02 6.46 -6.03
N TYR A 186 13.10 6.26 -4.72
CA TYR A 186 14.32 5.82 -4.08
C TYR A 186 14.71 4.38 -4.45
N LEU A 187 13.73 3.47 -4.58
CA LEU A 187 13.99 2.12 -5.11
C LEU A 187 14.57 2.17 -6.52
N LYS A 188 14.03 3.01 -7.39
CA LYS A 188 14.53 3.20 -8.75
C LYS A 188 15.97 3.76 -8.75
N GLU A 189 16.24 4.77 -7.90
CA GLU A 189 17.59 5.32 -7.67
C GLU A 189 18.57 4.23 -7.24
N ILE A 190 18.18 3.35 -6.31
CA ILE A 190 19.02 2.23 -5.86
C ILE A 190 19.36 1.31 -7.06
N MET A 191 18.38 0.95 -7.88
CA MET A 191 18.61 0.08 -9.03
C MET A 191 19.51 0.74 -10.08
N GLU A 192 19.32 2.03 -10.34
CA GLU A 192 20.17 2.82 -11.22
C GLU A 192 21.63 2.85 -10.71
N ASP A 193 21.84 3.07 -9.42
CA ASP A 193 23.17 3.10 -8.79
C ASP A 193 23.87 1.72 -8.83
N TYR A 194 23.11 0.63 -8.77
CA TYR A 194 23.62 -0.72 -9.03
C TYR A 194 23.94 -0.94 -10.53
N GLY A 195 23.46 -0.09 -11.41
CA GLY A 195 23.54 -0.27 -12.85
C GLY A 195 22.81 -1.52 -13.30
N VAL A 196 21.61 -1.74 -12.79
CA VAL A 196 20.76 -2.88 -13.13
C VAL A 196 19.39 -2.40 -13.64
N LYS A 197 18.82 -3.14 -14.59
CA LYS A 197 17.49 -2.85 -15.09
C LYS A 197 16.46 -3.47 -14.15
N ALA A 198 15.56 -2.65 -13.65
CA ALA A 198 14.46 -3.14 -12.80
C ALA A 198 13.13 -2.48 -13.16
N THR A 199 12.06 -3.26 -13.10
CA THR A 199 10.68 -2.78 -13.21
C THR A 199 10.06 -2.75 -11.82
N VAL A 200 9.59 -1.57 -11.40
CA VAL A 200 8.84 -1.41 -10.14
C VAL A 200 7.35 -1.34 -10.47
N PHE A 201 6.56 -2.21 -9.84
CA PHE A 201 5.12 -2.25 -10.05
C PHE A 201 4.34 -2.43 -8.73
N PRO A 202 3.28 -1.62 -8.48
CA PRO A 202 2.85 -0.46 -9.25
C PRO A 202 3.75 0.77 -9.03
N ASP A 203 3.96 1.57 -10.07
CA ASP A 203 4.72 2.82 -10.00
C ASP A 203 3.81 4.04 -10.04
N TYR A 204 3.33 4.47 -8.89
CA TYR A 204 2.58 5.72 -8.75
C TYR A 204 3.45 6.90 -8.29
N SER A 205 4.77 6.80 -8.46
CA SER A 205 5.72 7.79 -7.96
C SER A 205 5.61 9.16 -8.64
N THR A 206 5.14 9.19 -9.89
CA THR A 206 4.88 10.41 -10.64
C THR A 206 3.39 10.72 -10.69
N THR A 207 2.53 9.74 -10.94
CA THR A 207 1.08 9.96 -11.06
C THR A 207 0.41 10.49 -9.79
N LEU A 208 1.01 10.27 -8.61
CA LEU A 208 0.54 10.73 -7.29
C LEU A 208 1.50 11.66 -6.55
N ASP A 209 2.53 12.17 -7.23
CA ASP A 209 3.43 13.24 -6.76
C ASP A 209 4.11 13.86 -7.99
N ASN A 210 3.33 14.50 -8.86
CA ASN A 210 3.80 15.02 -10.14
C ASN A 210 4.53 16.35 -9.98
N VAL A 211 5.24 16.73 -11.05
CA VAL A 211 5.78 18.07 -11.19
C VAL A 211 4.65 19.05 -11.53
N TYR A 212 4.85 20.34 -11.25
CA TYR A 212 3.89 21.35 -11.67
C TYR A 212 3.80 21.41 -13.19
N THR A 213 2.59 21.30 -13.73
CA THR A 213 2.25 21.51 -15.14
C THR A 213 1.35 22.73 -15.26
N ALA A 214 1.57 23.55 -16.29
CA ALA A 214 0.74 24.73 -16.52
C ALA A 214 -0.66 24.37 -17.02
N GLU A 215 -0.79 23.23 -17.69
CA GLU A 215 -2.06 22.70 -18.20
C GLU A 215 -2.43 21.44 -17.43
N TYR A 216 -3.74 21.23 -17.23
CA TYR A 216 -4.25 20.04 -16.58
C TYR A 216 -4.17 18.83 -17.51
N GLU A 217 -3.48 17.80 -17.09
CA GLU A 217 -3.41 16.51 -17.77
C GLU A 217 -4.55 15.61 -17.30
N LEU A 218 -5.42 15.16 -18.22
CA LEU A 218 -6.52 14.24 -17.90
C LEU A 218 -6.01 12.91 -17.34
N ILE A 219 -4.93 12.39 -17.92
CA ILE A 219 -4.19 11.23 -17.41
C ILE A 219 -2.77 11.72 -17.08
N PRO A 220 -2.39 11.78 -15.81
CA PRO A 220 -1.03 12.19 -15.43
C PRO A 220 0.02 11.31 -16.09
N THR A 221 1.12 11.92 -16.54
CA THR A 221 2.29 11.20 -17.06
C THR A 221 2.89 10.34 -15.96
N GLY A 222 3.39 9.14 -16.30
CA GLY A 222 4.00 8.18 -15.38
C GLY A 222 3.19 6.89 -15.26
N GLY A 223 3.59 6.07 -14.33
CA GLY A 223 3.09 4.71 -14.19
C GLY A 223 4.03 3.69 -14.85
N THR A 224 3.90 2.42 -14.50
CA THR A 224 4.64 1.33 -15.14
C THR A 224 4.04 1.08 -16.53
N PRO A 225 4.84 1.13 -17.61
CA PRO A 225 4.38 0.81 -18.96
C PRO A 225 3.83 -0.62 -19.08
N ILE A 226 2.83 -0.81 -19.94
CA ILE A 226 2.21 -2.13 -20.14
C ILE A 226 3.25 -3.16 -20.56
N GLU A 227 4.16 -2.78 -21.45
CA GLU A 227 5.22 -3.63 -21.97
C GLU A 227 6.19 -4.08 -20.88
N GLU A 228 6.44 -3.24 -19.88
CA GLU A 228 7.24 -3.60 -18.73
C GLU A 228 6.50 -4.53 -17.77
N ILE A 229 5.17 -4.35 -17.62
CA ILE A 229 4.34 -5.27 -16.83
C ILE A 229 4.26 -6.63 -17.54
N GLU A 230 4.09 -6.65 -18.86
CA GLU A 230 4.13 -7.90 -19.65
C GLU A 230 5.44 -8.65 -19.41
N ALA A 231 6.57 -7.94 -19.46
CA ALA A 231 7.90 -8.51 -19.28
C ALA A 231 8.18 -9.03 -17.86
N MET A 232 7.37 -8.68 -16.84
CA MET A 232 7.58 -9.18 -15.47
C MET A 232 7.53 -10.72 -15.39
N GLY A 233 6.79 -11.40 -16.28
CA GLY A 233 6.80 -12.84 -16.37
C GLY A 233 8.12 -13.45 -16.89
N ASP A 234 8.99 -12.63 -17.47
CA ASP A 234 10.31 -12.99 -17.99
C ASP A 234 11.47 -12.48 -17.11
N SER A 235 11.21 -11.82 -15.99
CA SER A 235 12.24 -11.24 -15.13
C SER A 235 13.19 -12.32 -14.56
N CYS A 236 14.44 -11.96 -14.27
CA CYS A 236 15.41 -12.86 -13.66
C CYS A 236 15.08 -13.22 -12.21
N GLY A 237 14.22 -12.43 -11.56
CA GLY A 237 13.71 -12.65 -10.22
C GLY A 237 12.67 -11.59 -9.85
N VAL A 238 11.90 -11.84 -8.81
CA VAL A 238 10.97 -10.90 -8.20
C VAL A 238 11.39 -10.64 -6.75
N ILE A 239 11.46 -9.37 -6.35
CA ILE A 239 11.56 -8.99 -4.94
C ILE A 239 10.19 -8.45 -4.54
N GLU A 240 9.51 -9.14 -3.63
CA GLU A 240 8.19 -8.76 -3.13
C GLU A 240 8.27 -8.33 -1.67
N PHE A 241 7.88 -7.08 -1.39
CA PHE A 241 7.84 -6.56 -0.03
C PHE A 241 6.48 -6.84 0.63
N GLY A 242 6.55 -7.40 1.82
CA GLY A 242 5.41 -7.72 2.67
C GLY A 242 5.50 -9.12 3.25
N GLU A 243 4.99 -9.29 4.46
CA GLU A 243 4.91 -10.59 5.15
C GLU A 243 3.46 -11.07 5.27
N ARG A 244 2.51 -10.29 4.76
CA ARG A 244 1.07 -10.49 4.98
C ARG A 244 0.57 -11.84 4.50
N PHE A 245 1.08 -12.30 3.37
CA PHE A 245 0.68 -13.54 2.73
C PHE A 245 1.60 -14.71 3.06
N ASN A 246 2.52 -14.52 4.01
CA ASN A 246 3.31 -15.64 4.51
C ASN A 246 2.38 -16.75 5.02
N LYS A 247 2.74 -18.01 4.81
CA LYS A 247 1.97 -19.27 5.05
C LYS A 247 1.25 -19.37 6.41
N ASN A 248 1.53 -18.45 7.32
CA ASN A 248 0.93 -18.39 8.67
C ASN A 248 -0.22 -17.37 8.79
N TYR A 249 -0.50 -16.56 7.77
CA TYR A 249 -1.61 -15.63 7.80
C TYR A 249 -2.89 -16.35 7.32
N LYS A 250 -3.63 -16.91 8.28
CA LYS A 250 -4.97 -17.46 8.01
C LYS A 250 -5.93 -16.29 7.83
N ASN A 251 -6.23 -15.96 6.58
CA ASN A 251 -7.37 -15.12 6.28
C ASN A 251 -8.63 -15.85 6.74
N SER A 252 -9.44 -15.22 7.58
CA SER A 252 -10.66 -15.79 8.17
C SER A 252 -11.83 -15.96 7.19
N SER A 253 -11.62 -15.67 5.89
CA SER A 253 -12.60 -15.96 4.84
C SER A 253 -12.44 -17.38 4.34
N ALA A 254 -13.55 -18.12 4.27
CA ALA A 254 -13.65 -19.53 3.87
C ALA A 254 -13.28 -19.82 2.40
N GLN A 255 -12.65 -18.91 1.69
CA GLN A 255 -12.07 -19.09 0.36
C GLN A 255 -10.58 -19.35 0.53
N GLY A 256 -10.07 -20.39 -0.13
CA GLY A 256 -8.69 -20.85 -0.03
C GLY A 256 -7.65 -19.73 -0.14
N GLN A 257 -6.44 -20.03 0.28
CA GLN A 257 -5.32 -19.11 0.31
C GLN A 257 -5.10 -18.50 -1.10
N ILE A 258 -5.31 -17.18 -1.22
CA ILE A 258 -5.04 -16.46 -2.47
C ILE A 258 -3.53 -16.24 -2.52
N PRO A 259 -2.81 -16.65 -3.60
CA PRO A 259 -1.37 -16.41 -3.72
C PRO A 259 -1.08 -14.92 -3.83
N THR A 260 0.13 -14.51 -3.47
CA THR A 260 0.62 -13.16 -3.80
C THR A 260 0.92 -13.06 -5.29
N ALA A 261 1.19 -11.84 -5.78
CA ALA A 261 1.60 -11.65 -7.17
C ALA A 261 2.96 -12.30 -7.46
N GLY A 262 3.90 -12.22 -6.51
CA GLY A 262 5.20 -12.88 -6.60
C GLY A 262 5.08 -14.41 -6.60
N GLU A 263 4.26 -14.98 -5.69
CA GLU A 263 3.98 -16.43 -5.67
C GLU A 263 3.32 -16.90 -6.98
N TRP A 264 2.44 -16.09 -7.58
CA TRP A 264 1.84 -16.41 -8.86
C TRP A 264 2.87 -16.38 -10.01
N LEU A 265 3.73 -15.35 -10.07
CA LEU A 265 4.81 -15.28 -11.06
C LEU A 265 5.78 -16.46 -10.92
N GLU A 266 6.07 -16.91 -9.71
CA GLU A 266 6.88 -18.09 -9.47
C GLU A 266 6.19 -19.38 -9.99
N ALA A 267 4.91 -19.55 -9.67
CA ALA A 267 4.17 -20.76 -10.04
C ALA A 267 3.87 -20.87 -11.56
N GLU A 268 3.49 -19.75 -12.20
CA GLU A 268 3.01 -19.76 -13.58
C GLU A 268 4.11 -19.38 -14.60
N CYS A 269 5.06 -18.53 -14.19
CA CYS A 269 6.13 -18.06 -15.06
C CYS A 269 7.51 -18.62 -14.67
N GLY A 270 7.63 -19.32 -13.54
CA GLY A 270 8.90 -19.87 -13.04
C GLY A 270 9.91 -18.80 -12.61
N VAL A 271 9.46 -17.58 -12.30
CA VAL A 271 10.32 -16.49 -11.80
C VAL A 271 10.53 -16.67 -10.32
N GLU A 272 11.77 -16.79 -9.85
CA GLU A 272 12.06 -16.91 -8.41
C GLU A 272 11.50 -15.72 -7.63
N ASN A 273 10.69 -15.97 -6.59
CA ASN A 273 10.12 -14.93 -5.74
C ASN A 273 10.87 -14.83 -4.41
N LEU A 274 11.50 -13.67 -4.17
CA LEU A 274 12.17 -13.32 -2.92
C LEU A 274 11.25 -12.45 -2.08
N ALA A 275 10.34 -13.08 -1.32
CA ALA A 275 9.49 -12.36 -0.38
C ALA A 275 10.30 -11.91 0.85
N MET A 276 10.18 -10.63 1.22
CA MET A 276 10.91 -10.04 2.34
C MET A 276 10.13 -8.90 2.99
N PRO A 277 10.46 -8.53 4.25
CA PRO A 277 9.85 -7.36 4.90
C PRO A 277 10.09 -6.08 4.09
N ILE A 278 9.21 -5.10 4.25
CA ILE A 278 9.47 -3.74 3.77
C ILE A 278 10.78 -3.27 4.40
N PRO A 279 11.77 -2.78 3.62
CA PRO A 279 13.12 -2.52 4.08
C PRO A 279 13.21 -1.25 4.94
N ILE A 280 12.67 -1.31 6.16
CA ILE A 280 12.76 -0.27 7.19
C ILE A 280 13.67 -0.80 8.30
N GLY A 281 14.70 -0.05 8.65
CA GLY A 281 15.75 -0.47 9.57
C GLY A 281 17.00 -0.97 8.85
N ILE A 282 18.06 -1.19 9.61
CA ILE A 282 19.35 -1.66 9.07
C ILE A 282 19.22 -3.11 8.59
N GLU A 283 18.69 -3.99 9.45
CA GLU A 283 18.60 -5.43 9.16
C GLU A 283 17.77 -5.71 7.89
N ALA A 284 16.58 -5.11 7.78
CA ALA A 284 15.71 -5.30 6.62
C ALA A 284 16.30 -4.70 5.34
N THR A 285 16.98 -3.55 5.45
CA THR A 285 17.64 -2.90 4.31
C THR A 285 18.87 -3.70 3.88
N ASP A 286 19.70 -4.18 4.80
CA ASP A 286 20.84 -5.06 4.50
C ASP A 286 20.37 -6.28 3.71
N ARG A 287 19.28 -6.93 4.16
CA ARG A 287 18.69 -8.09 3.47
C ARG A 287 18.26 -7.78 2.04
N PHE A 288 17.67 -6.61 1.81
CA PHE A 288 17.28 -6.17 0.46
C PHE A 288 18.51 -5.92 -0.42
N MET A 289 19.51 -5.17 0.07
CA MET A 289 20.74 -4.89 -0.65
C MET A 289 21.53 -6.16 -0.98
N ASP A 290 21.59 -7.10 -0.03
CA ASP A 290 22.23 -8.41 -0.20
C ASP A 290 21.52 -9.24 -1.29
N ALA A 291 20.18 -9.20 -1.34
CA ALA A 291 19.42 -9.89 -2.38
C ALA A 291 19.76 -9.36 -3.77
N VAL A 292 19.75 -8.04 -3.96
CA VAL A 292 20.13 -7.40 -5.23
C VAL A 292 21.59 -7.74 -5.60
N SER A 293 22.50 -7.65 -4.62
CA SER A 293 23.93 -7.97 -4.82
C SER A 293 24.14 -9.42 -5.26
N LYS A 294 23.38 -10.36 -4.71
CA LYS A 294 23.44 -11.79 -5.09
C LYS A 294 22.88 -12.06 -6.47
N ILE A 295 21.72 -11.49 -6.80
CA ILE A 295 21.07 -11.68 -8.12
C ILE A 295 22.02 -11.25 -9.24
N TYR A 296 22.67 -10.10 -9.08
CA TYR A 296 23.52 -9.52 -10.13
C TYR A 296 25.02 -9.77 -9.96
N ALA A 297 25.44 -10.47 -8.91
CA ALA A 297 26.86 -10.65 -8.54
C ALA A 297 27.62 -9.31 -8.50
N LYS A 298 26.99 -8.26 -7.99
CA LYS A 298 27.55 -6.91 -7.85
C LYS A 298 27.62 -6.51 -6.37
N PRO A 299 28.70 -5.84 -5.93
CA PRO A 299 28.76 -5.31 -4.58
C PRO A 299 27.77 -4.17 -4.39
N MET A 300 27.33 -3.94 -3.16
CA MET A 300 26.55 -2.76 -2.82
C MET A 300 27.34 -1.48 -3.19
N PRO A 301 26.73 -0.50 -3.86
CA PRO A 301 27.37 0.76 -4.18
C PRO A 301 27.85 1.49 -2.92
N HIS A 302 29.06 2.04 -2.94
CA HIS A 302 29.68 2.72 -1.79
C HIS A 302 28.81 3.83 -1.17
N LYS A 303 27.97 4.48 -1.96
CA LYS A 303 26.98 5.46 -1.48
C LYS A 303 26.11 4.88 -0.35
N TYR A 304 25.62 3.66 -0.50
CA TYR A 304 24.74 3.00 0.46
C TYR A 304 25.49 2.44 1.66
N GLU A 305 26.77 2.05 1.51
CA GLU A 305 27.64 1.75 2.64
C GLU A 305 27.80 2.99 3.55
N MET A 306 27.96 4.17 2.93
CA MET A 306 28.07 5.42 3.67
C MET A 306 26.73 5.84 4.32
N GLU A 307 25.59 5.65 3.64
CA GLU A 307 24.27 5.89 4.24
C GLU A 307 24.03 4.95 5.44
N ARG A 308 24.35 3.66 5.30
CA ARG A 308 24.32 2.68 6.38
C ARG A 308 25.17 3.10 7.58
N GLY A 309 26.39 3.53 7.33
CA GLY A 309 27.31 3.98 8.38
C GLY A 309 26.77 5.18 9.16
N ARG A 310 26.18 6.16 8.46
CA ARG A 310 25.56 7.34 9.10
C ARG A 310 24.34 6.95 9.95
N LEU A 311 23.53 5.99 9.48
CA LEU A 311 22.37 5.51 10.25
C LEU A 311 22.81 4.80 11.53
N ILE A 312 23.89 3.99 11.50
CA ILE A 312 24.45 3.36 12.70
C ILE A 312 24.92 4.43 13.70
N ASP A 313 25.64 5.45 13.22
CA ASP A 313 26.14 6.56 14.03
C ASP A 313 24.97 7.30 14.73
N ALA A 314 23.92 7.61 13.96
CA ALA A 314 22.71 8.22 14.50
C ALA A 314 22.02 7.37 15.60
N TYR A 315 21.99 6.04 15.41
CA TYR A 315 21.44 5.13 16.42
C TYR A 315 22.25 5.18 17.73
N VAL A 316 23.58 5.21 17.61
CA VAL A 316 24.48 5.33 18.80
C VAL A 316 24.24 6.67 19.51
N ASP A 317 24.16 7.77 18.79
CA ASP A 317 24.00 9.11 19.36
C ASP A 317 22.66 9.28 20.09
N ALA A 318 21.58 8.77 19.52
CA ALA A 318 20.24 8.98 20.04
C ALA A 318 19.70 7.83 20.91
N HIS A 319 20.45 6.75 21.12
CA HIS A 319 20.05 5.60 21.93
C HIS A 319 19.45 5.98 23.30
N LYS A 320 20.03 6.94 23.99
CA LYS A 320 19.59 7.42 25.30
C LYS A 320 18.16 7.98 25.34
N TYR A 321 17.61 8.40 24.18
CA TYR A 321 16.26 8.95 24.07
C TYR A 321 15.20 7.88 23.79
N LEU A 322 15.62 6.74 23.25
CA LEU A 322 14.75 5.70 22.71
C LEU A 322 14.65 4.47 23.59
N PHE A 323 15.76 4.08 24.23
CA PHE A 323 15.84 2.83 24.99
C PHE A 323 14.75 2.71 26.06
N GLY A 324 14.00 1.60 26.01
CA GLY A 324 12.91 1.32 26.93
C GLY A 324 11.63 2.12 26.71
N LYS A 325 11.55 2.95 25.65
CA LYS A 325 10.32 3.63 25.25
C LYS A 325 9.32 2.65 24.67
N LYS A 326 8.03 2.90 24.87
CA LYS A 326 6.92 2.09 24.38
C LYS A 326 6.19 2.79 23.24
N ALA A 327 6.05 2.11 22.10
CA ALA A 327 5.37 2.64 20.94
C ALA A 327 4.13 1.81 20.58
N VAL A 328 2.96 2.43 20.50
CA VAL A 328 1.80 1.81 19.86
C VAL A 328 1.87 2.08 18.36
N ILE A 329 1.89 1.01 17.56
CA ILE A 329 2.04 1.06 16.10
C ILE A 329 0.76 0.52 15.48
N TYR A 330 0.11 1.28 14.62
CA TYR A 330 -1.16 0.91 14.00
C TYR A 330 -1.20 1.24 12.50
N GLY A 331 -1.91 0.42 11.74
CA GLY A 331 -2.03 0.53 10.28
C GLY A 331 -2.16 -0.82 9.62
N GLU A 332 -1.72 -0.89 8.37
CA GLU A 332 -1.66 -2.12 7.60
C GLU A 332 -0.65 -3.11 8.19
N ALA A 333 -0.95 -4.39 8.06
CA ALA A 333 -0.16 -5.44 8.70
C ALA A 333 1.32 -5.42 8.30
N ASP A 334 1.63 -5.28 7.01
CA ASP A 334 3.02 -5.31 6.52
C ASP A 334 3.84 -4.13 7.03
N PHE A 335 3.25 -2.92 6.98
CA PHE A 335 3.89 -1.72 7.48
C PHE A 335 4.08 -1.76 9.01
N VAL A 336 3.06 -2.24 9.75
CA VAL A 336 3.13 -2.42 11.20
C VAL A 336 4.20 -3.45 11.58
N ASN A 337 4.36 -4.53 10.81
CA ASN A 337 5.42 -5.51 11.02
C ASN A 337 6.80 -4.89 10.83
N ALA A 338 7.03 -4.22 9.72
CA ALA A 338 8.31 -3.57 9.41
C ALA A 338 8.68 -2.54 10.48
N LEU A 339 7.76 -1.66 10.85
CA LEU A 339 7.97 -0.67 11.91
C LEU A 339 8.20 -1.31 13.29
N SER A 340 7.54 -2.43 13.58
CA SER A 340 7.72 -3.13 14.85
C SER A 340 9.11 -3.78 14.95
N ASN A 341 9.61 -4.34 13.85
CA ASN A 341 10.96 -4.90 13.80
C ASN A 341 12.00 -3.79 13.94
N TRP A 342 11.83 -2.69 13.21
CA TRP A 342 12.67 -1.52 13.35
C TRP A 342 12.65 -0.92 14.76
N CYS A 343 11.48 -0.82 15.42
CA CYS A 343 11.40 -0.33 16.80
C CYS A 343 12.24 -1.18 17.75
N ARG A 344 12.22 -2.52 17.60
CA ARG A 344 13.07 -3.43 18.41
C ARG A 344 14.56 -3.19 18.13
N GLU A 345 14.92 -2.97 16.86
CA GLU A 345 16.31 -2.67 16.46
C GLU A 345 16.86 -1.43 17.18
N ILE A 346 16.03 -0.38 17.36
CA ILE A 346 16.41 0.87 18.05
C ILE A 346 16.13 0.88 19.56
N GLY A 347 15.76 -0.26 20.16
CA GLY A 347 15.51 -0.38 21.60
C GLY A 347 14.17 0.16 22.09
N VAL A 348 13.20 0.41 21.18
CA VAL A 348 11.83 0.77 21.49
C VAL A 348 10.96 -0.48 21.56
N GLU A 349 10.13 -0.60 22.61
CA GLU A 349 9.19 -1.73 22.77
C GLU A 349 7.94 -1.50 21.93
N PRO A 350 7.70 -2.29 20.85
CA PRO A 350 6.55 -2.10 19.97
C PRO A 350 5.31 -2.84 20.48
N TYR A 351 4.18 -2.18 20.40
CA TYR A 351 2.84 -2.73 20.61
C TYR A 351 2.04 -2.64 19.31
N PRO A 352 2.12 -3.68 18.46
CA PRO A 352 1.50 -3.68 17.14
C PRO A 352 -0.01 -3.84 17.21
N CYS A 353 -0.73 -2.95 16.54
CA CYS A 353 -2.18 -2.95 16.36
C CYS A 353 -2.51 -3.10 14.88
N LYS A 354 -2.42 -4.33 14.38
CA LYS A 354 -2.64 -4.64 12.95
C LYS A 354 -4.13 -4.71 12.65
N ASP A 355 -4.56 -4.07 11.59
CA ASP A 355 -5.91 -4.18 11.05
C ASP A 355 -7.03 -4.04 12.10
N THR A 356 -6.82 -3.22 13.12
CA THR A 356 -7.73 -3.03 14.24
C THR A 356 -8.49 -1.70 14.17
N ASP A 357 -9.47 -1.51 15.01
CA ASP A 357 -10.20 -0.25 15.15
C ASP A 357 -9.64 0.64 16.27
N PHE A 358 -10.04 1.91 16.30
CA PHE A 358 -9.52 2.87 17.29
C PHE A 358 -10.05 2.68 18.71
N GLU A 359 -11.15 1.99 18.91
CA GLU A 359 -11.57 1.66 20.28
C GLU A 359 -10.67 0.59 20.88
N SER A 360 -10.37 -0.45 20.09
CA SER A 360 -9.44 -1.48 20.51
C SER A 360 -8.04 -0.90 20.76
N ILE A 361 -7.62 0.10 19.96
CA ILE A 361 -6.39 0.84 20.20
C ILE A 361 -6.49 1.62 21.51
N LYS A 362 -7.58 2.35 21.74
CA LYS A 362 -7.80 3.12 22.97
C LYS A 362 -7.76 2.26 24.23
N ASP A 363 -8.44 1.10 24.20
CA ASP A 363 -8.42 0.13 25.30
C ASP A 363 -7.01 -0.43 25.56
N SER A 364 -6.20 -0.56 24.50
CA SER A 364 -4.81 -1.00 24.60
C SER A 364 -3.94 0.08 25.23
N LEU A 365 -4.15 1.36 24.90
CA LEU A 365 -3.39 2.47 25.46
C LEU A 365 -3.52 2.58 26.98
N ASP A 366 -4.70 2.29 27.53
CA ASP A 366 -4.95 2.32 28.98
C ASP A 366 -4.11 1.28 29.74
N LYS A 367 -3.80 0.17 29.08
CA LYS A 367 -3.00 -0.94 29.67
C LYS A 367 -1.50 -0.74 29.48
N ILE A 368 -1.09 -0.16 28.35
CA ILE A 368 0.31 -0.08 27.91
C ILE A 368 0.98 1.18 28.43
N ALA A 369 0.25 2.31 28.54
CA ALA A 369 0.78 3.65 28.80
C ALA A 369 1.99 3.97 27.90
N PRO A 370 1.81 4.07 26.57
CA PRO A 370 2.91 4.25 25.64
C PRO A 370 3.50 5.66 25.69
N ASP A 371 4.77 5.79 25.31
CA ASP A 371 5.46 7.07 25.16
C ASP A 371 5.12 7.78 23.85
N LEU A 372 4.75 7.02 22.80
CA LEU A 372 4.39 7.55 21.47
C LEU A 372 3.45 6.62 20.70
N MET A 373 2.82 7.18 19.69
CA MET A 373 2.05 6.45 18.67
C MET A 373 2.70 6.62 17.30
N ILE A 374 2.69 5.55 16.50
CA ILE A 374 3.20 5.55 15.12
C ILE A 374 2.09 5.03 14.20
N GLY A 375 1.66 5.82 13.22
CA GLY A 375 0.61 5.44 12.28
C GLY A 375 -0.02 6.60 11.54
N SER A 376 -1.18 6.37 10.91
CA SER A 376 -1.87 7.36 10.09
C SER A 376 -2.39 8.55 10.92
N SER A 377 -2.76 9.63 10.22
CA SER A 377 -3.33 10.84 10.86
C SER A 377 -4.67 10.59 11.59
N LYS A 378 -5.32 9.47 11.33
CA LYS A 378 -6.58 9.12 12.00
C LYS A 378 -6.44 8.92 13.51
N GLY A 379 -5.26 8.53 14.00
CA GLY A 379 -4.97 8.41 15.44
C GLY A 379 -4.78 9.73 16.19
N TYR A 380 -4.83 10.88 15.48
CA TYR A 380 -4.56 12.19 16.06
C TYR A 380 -5.40 12.50 17.32
N TYR A 381 -6.70 12.22 17.28
CA TYR A 381 -7.58 12.55 18.42
C TYR A 381 -7.22 11.77 19.68
N ILE A 382 -6.85 10.51 19.53
CA ILE A 382 -6.42 9.66 20.66
C ILE A 382 -5.08 10.13 21.19
N ALA A 383 -4.10 10.36 20.33
CA ALA A 383 -2.79 10.86 20.72
C ALA A 383 -2.90 12.18 21.46
N ARG A 384 -3.76 13.11 20.97
CA ARG A 384 -4.04 14.40 21.62
C ARG A 384 -4.71 14.24 22.98
N GLU A 385 -5.72 13.38 23.11
CA GLU A 385 -6.40 13.07 24.39
C GLU A 385 -5.41 12.57 25.43
N ARG A 386 -4.48 11.71 25.01
CA ARG A 386 -3.44 11.11 25.88
C ARG A 386 -2.20 11.99 26.02
N LYS A 387 -2.12 13.11 25.32
CA LYS A 387 -0.96 14.02 25.32
C LYS A 387 0.36 13.31 24.99
N ILE A 388 0.34 12.41 24.02
CA ILE A 388 1.54 11.68 23.55
C ILE A 388 1.85 12.04 22.09
N PRO A 389 3.13 12.00 21.68
CA PRO A 389 3.52 12.26 20.29
C PRO A 389 2.89 11.28 19.31
N LEU A 390 2.47 11.78 18.14
CA LEU A 390 2.04 10.97 17.01
C LEU A 390 3.01 11.15 15.85
N ILE A 391 3.73 10.09 15.52
CA ILE A 391 4.56 9.99 14.31
C ILE A 391 3.69 9.52 13.16
N ARG A 392 3.48 10.40 12.19
CA ARG A 392 2.62 10.11 11.05
C ARG A 392 3.37 9.32 9.99
N VAL A 393 2.87 8.13 9.71
CA VAL A 393 3.39 7.22 8.68
C VAL A 393 2.22 6.46 8.01
N GLY A 394 2.48 5.84 6.88
CA GLY A 394 1.49 5.04 6.15
C GLY A 394 0.36 5.88 5.56
N PHE A 395 -0.79 5.27 5.35
CA PHE A 395 -1.94 5.86 4.69
C PHE A 395 -3.19 5.80 5.60
N PRO A 396 -4.03 6.87 5.69
CA PRO A 396 -3.88 8.18 5.09
C PRO A 396 -3.23 9.22 6.03
N ILE A 397 -2.58 10.23 5.46
CA ILE A 397 -2.12 11.42 6.17
C ILE A 397 -2.87 12.64 5.61
N HIS A 398 -3.84 13.15 6.37
CA HIS A 398 -4.71 14.25 5.95
C HIS A 398 -4.31 15.61 6.54
N ASP A 399 -3.68 15.59 7.71
CA ASP A 399 -3.44 16.75 8.57
C ASP A 399 -2.01 17.30 8.45
N ARG A 400 -1.25 16.83 7.48
CA ARG A 400 0.11 17.30 7.16
C ARG A 400 0.30 17.36 5.64
N PHE A 401 1.25 18.20 5.22
CA PHE A 401 1.76 18.24 3.85
C PHE A 401 2.93 17.29 3.68
N GLY A 402 3.17 16.86 2.43
CA GLY A 402 4.34 16.09 2.06
C GLY A 402 4.25 14.59 2.34
N ALA A 403 3.06 14.03 2.52
CA ALA A 403 2.89 12.59 2.71
C ALA A 403 3.50 11.76 1.57
N SER A 404 3.37 12.22 0.31
CA SER A 404 3.94 11.62 -0.88
C SER A 404 5.48 11.71 -0.95
N ARG A 405 6.07 12.64 -0.22
CA ARG A 405 7.52 12.95 -0.22
C ARG A 405 8.27 12.42 0.99
N MET A 406 7.59 11.69 1.88
CA MET A 406 8.23 11.07 3.03
C MET A 406 8.93 9.78 2.62
N HIS A 407 10.22 9.67 2.91
CA HIS A 407 10.92 8.40 2.81
C HIS A 407 10.74 7.57 4.09
N HIS A 408 10.64 6.26 3.90
CA HIS A 408 10.54 5.29 5.00
C HIS A 408 11.51 4.13 4.81
N ILE A 409 11.77 3.75 3.54
CA ILE A 409 12.55 2.56 3.19
C ILE A 409 14.03 2.88 2.94
N GLY A 410 14.83 1.83 3.03
CA GLY A 410 16.27 1.92 2.86
C GLY A 410 16.94 2.68 4.02
N TYR A 411 18.25 2.86 3.93
CA TYR A 411 18.99 3.56 4.99
C TYR A 411 18.59 5.02 5.11
N ARG A 412 18.40 5.72 3.99
CA ARG A 412 17.98 7.13 3.96
C ARG A 412 16.60 7.32 4.55
N GLY A 413 15.62 6.53 4.13
CA GLY A 413 14.26 6.63 4.63
C GLY A 413 14.16 6.26 6.10
N THR A 414 14.90 5.24 6.52
CA THR A 414 15.02 4.88 7.95
C THR A 414 15.65 6.01 8.77
N GLN A 415 16.68 6.69 8.26
CA GLN A 415 17.32 7.84 8.92
C GLN A 415 16.31 8.98 9.12
N GLU A 416 15.56 9.35 8.08
CA GLU A 416 14.54 10.41 8.18
C GLU A 416 13.43 10.04 9.17
N LEU A 417 13.01 8.78 9.20
CA LEU A 417 12.02 8.29 10.16
C LEU A 417 12.56 8.31 11.59
N PHE A 418 13.81 7.90 11.76
CA PHE A 418 14.51 7.89 13.04
C PHE A 418 14.59 9.31 13.64
N ASP A 419 15.04 10.28 12.85
CA ASP A 419 15.15 11.67 13.28
C ASP A 419 13.79 12.24 13.69
N ARG A 420 12.72 11.92 12.95
CA ARG A 420 11.35 12.34 13.32
C ARG A 420 10.89 11.74 14.66
N VAL A 421 11.21 10.49 14.93
CA VAL A 421 10.85 9.83 16.19
C VAL A 421 11.62 10.43 17.36
N VAL A 422 12.93 10.56 17.22
CA VAL A 422 13.81 11.11 18.27
C VAL A 422 13.41 12.55 18.58
N ASN A 423 13.26 13.40 17.56
CA ASN A 423 12.91 14.81 17.74
C ASN A 423 11.53 14.99 18.40
N ALA A 424 10.54 14.16 18.04
CA ALA A 424 9.22 14.23 18.68
C ALA A 424 9.28 13.87 20.18
N LEU A 425 10.11 12.91 20.57
CA LEU A 425 10.31 12.55 21.98
C LEU A 425 11.08 13.65 22.75
N ILE A 426 12.06 14.28 22.12
CA ILE A 426 12.79 15.42 22.70
C ILE A 426 11.86 16.61 22.88
N GLU A 427 11.08 16.98 21.84
CA GLU A 427 10.07 18.05 21.90
C GLU A 427 9.07 17.82 23.04
N TYR A 428 8.51 16.61 23.09
CA TYR A 428 7.60 16.22 24.17
C TYR A 428 8.21 16.38 25.57
N LYS A 429 9.48 15.95 25.73
CA LYS A 429 10.19 16.10 27.00
C LYS A 429 10.40 17.59 27.37
N GLN A 430 10.75 18.42 26.40
CA GLN A 430 10.96 19.86 26.60
C GLN A 430 9.67 20.58 27.00
N GLU A 431 8.56 20.31 26.28
CA GLU A 431 7.26 20.92 26.56
C GLU A 431 6.66 20.51 27.91
N ASN A 432 6.96 19.31 28.40
CA ASN A 432 6.44 18.79 29.66
C ASN A 432 7.44 18.94 30.81
N SER A 433 8.61 19.57 30.61
CA SER A 433 9.57 19.85 31.64
C SER A 433 9.21 21.14 32.37
N PRO A 434 9.27 21.19 33.73
CA PRO A 434 9.00 22.43 34.49
C PRO A 434 10.03 23.52 34.25
N VAL A 435 11.18 23.21 33.68
CA VAL A 435 12.27 24.14 33.36
C VAL A 435 12.49 24.38 31.88
N GLY A 436 11.67 23.79 31.01
CA GLY A 436 11.82 23.86 29.57
C GLY A 436 13.16 23.27 29.07
N TYR A 437 13.75 23.91 28.07
CA TYR A 437 15.05 23.50 27.53
C TYR A 437 16.17 23.96 28.47
N LYS A 438 16.85 23.03 29.11
CA LYS A 438 18.15 23.22 29.69
C LYS A 438 19.07 22.13 29.13
N TYR A 439 20.04 22.52 28.34
CA TYR A 439 21.12 21.72 27.78
C TYR A 439 20.88 20.20 27.76
N ILE A 440 20.83 19.64 26.60
CA ILE A 440 20.71 18.20 26.38
C ILE A 440 21.99 17.51 26.82
#